data_822b3357e659db9a677201ae38257f85
#
_entry.id   822b3357e659db9a677201ae38257f85
#
_cell.length_a   1.000
_cell.length_b   1.000
_cell.length_c   1.000
_cell.angle_alpha   90.00
_cell.angle_beta   90.00
_cell.angle_gamma   90.00
#
_symmetry.space_group_name_H-M   'P 1'
#
loop_
_entity.id
_entity.type
_entity.pdbx_description
1 polymer ?
#
loop_
_entity_poly.entity_id
_entity_poly.type
_entity_poly.pdbx_seq_one_letter_code
_entity_poly.pdbx_strand_id
1 'polypeptide(L)'
;TATMTVASDGTFSGTYHDSDMGITGDDYPNGSVTISNFKGRFKDAKKNADGSYTMQCDKSALKIDGNIGDTYIKNGSKYTVADPYGIAPCGAFTVYPAGYDSSQLSEAIVGWSHAWYDSMPAKLETPIIVNAEDTNLGSESQQDAFFQSKYLE
;
A
#
# COMPACT_ATOMS: atom_id res chain seq x y z
N THR A 1 -2.94 1.61 -7.83
CA THR A 1 -3.76 1.21 -6.66
C THR A 1 -3.13 0.03 -5.96
N ALA A 2 -2.97 0.14 -4.63
CA ALA A 2 -2.43 -0.92 -3.78
C ALA A 2 -3.49 -1.36 -2.77
N THR A 3 -3.61 -2.66 -2.58
CA THR A 3 -4.46 -3.27 -1.56
C THR A 3 -3.66 -4.27 -0.75
N MET A 4 -3.95 -4.37 0.53
CA MET A 4 -3.22 -5.25 1.44
C MET A 4 -4.15 -5.76 2.54
N THR A 5 -3.99 -7.03 2.89
CA THR A 5 -4.61 -7.66 4.06
C THR A 5 -3.53 -8.01 5.07
N VAL A 6 -3.73 -7.64 6.33
CA VAL A 6 -2.80 -7.92 7.43
C VAL A 6 -3.48 -8.82 8.45
N ALA A 7 -2.84 -9.93 8.77
CA ALA A 7 -3.30 -10.87 9.79
C ALA A 7 -2.82 -10.48 11.20
N SER A 8 -3.44 -11.08 12.22
CA SER A 8 -3.10 -10.79 13.62
C SER A 8 -1.67 -11.12 14.01
N ASP A 9 -1.03 -12.07 13.31
CA ASP A 9 0.38 -12.42 13.51
C ASP A 9 1.37 -11.48 12.82
N GLY A 10 0.88 -10.44 12.12
CA GLY A 10 1.66 -9.47 11.38
C GLY A 10 1.94 -9.86 9.94
N THR A 11 1.59 -11.06 9.49
CA THR A 11 1.74 -11.43 8.09
C THR A 11 0.80 -10.63 7.20
N PHE A 12 1.25 -10.27 6.01
CA PHE A 12 0.43 -9.56 5.06
C PHE A 12 0.61 -10.10 3.65
N SER A 13 -0.42 -9.88 2.84
CA SER A 13 -0.39 -10.12 1.40
C SER A 13 -1.17 -9.03 0.70
N GLY A 14 -0.78 -8.74 -0.52
CA GLY A 14 -1.45 -7.70 -1.27
C GLY A 14 -1.07 -7.67 -2.74
N THR A 15 -1.66 -6.71 -3.42
CA THR A 15 -1.46 -6.48 -4.86
C THR A 15 -1.33 -4.99 -5.10
N TYR A 16 -0.33 -4.63 -5.87
CA TYR A 16 -0.23 -3.31 -6.50
C TYR A 16 -0.47 -3.47 -7.98
N HIS A 17 -1.23 -2.57 -8.58
CA HIS A 17 -1.32 -2.46 -10.02
C HIS A 17 -1.53 -1.01 -10.45
N ASP A 18 -0.97 -0.69 -11.61
CA ASP A 18 -1.17 0.57 -12.29
C ASP A 18 -1.30 0.30 -13.79
N SER A 19 -2.33 0.85 -14.41
CA SER A 19 -2.66 0.61 -15.81
C SER A 19 -2.43 1.86 -16.64
N ASP A 20 -1.80 1.69 -17.79
CA ASP A 20 -1.66 2.75 -18.79
C ASP A 20 -2.22 2.25 -20.14
N MET A 21 -3.41 2.70 -20.45
CA MET A 21 -4.14 2.33 -21.67
C MET A 21 -3.54 2.99 -22.93
N GLY A 22 -2.67 3.98 -22.78
CA GLY A 22 -1.99 4.66 -23.87
C GLY A 22 -0.72 3.95 -24.37
N ILE A 23 -0.16 3.05 -23.55
CA ILE A 23 1.02 2.26 -23.93
C ILE A 23 0.56 0.94 -24.54
N THR A 24 0.47 0.91 -25.87
CA THR A 24 -0.05 -0.23 -26.64
C THR A 24 0.98 -0.76 -27.63
N GLY A 25 0.73 -1.96 -28.12
CA GLY A 25 1.49 -2.61 -29.21
C GLY A 25 0.61 -3.66 -29.92
N ASP A 26 1.16 -4.26 -30.97
CA ASP A 26 0.41 -5.23 -31.77
C ASP A 26 -0.06 -6.43 -30.93
N ASP A 27 0.78 -6.87 -29.97
CA ASP A 27 0.48 -8.01 -29.12
C ASP A 27 -0.31 -7.60 -27.84
N TYR A 28 -0.37 -6.30 -27.54
CA TYR A 28 -1.07 -5.77 -26.36
C TYR A 28 -1.87 -4.49 -26.70
N PRO A 29 -2.91 -4.64 -27.50
CA PRO A 29 -3.72 -3.48 -27.92
C PRO A 29 -4.54 -2.86 -26.80
N ASN A 30 -4.71 -3.57 -25.67
CA ASN A 30 -5.49 -3.11 -24.52
C ASN A 30 -4.68 -2.32 -23.48
N GLY A 31 -3.38 -2.07 -23.77
CA GLY A 31 -2.54 -1.26 -22.89
C GLY A 31 -1.52 -2.07 -22.07
N SER A 32 -0.87 -1.36 -21.17
CA SER A 32 0.17 -1.90 -20.28
C SER A 32 -0.27 -1.83 -18.83
N VAL A 33 0.16 -2.81 -18.03
CA VAL A 33 -0.12 -2.89 -16.59
C VAL A 33 1.19 -3.14 -15.85
N THR A 34 1.48 -2.30 -14.87
CA THR A 34 2.51 -2.57 -13.87
C THR A 34 1.86 -3.31 -12.72
N ILE A 35 2.42 -4.44 -12.30
CA ILE A 35 1.82 -5.31 -11.28
C ILE A 35 2.88 -5.78 -10.28
N SER A 36 2.46 -5.90 -9.03
CA SER A 36 3.21 -6.58 -7.98
C SER A 36 2.25 -7.32 -7.08
N ASN A 37 2.37 -8.64 -7.03
CA ASN A 37 1.72 -9.48 -6.02
C ASN A 37 2.76 -9.76 -4.95
N PHE A 38 2.50 -9.37 -3.73
CA PHE A 38 3.48 -9.43 -2.66
C PHE A 38 2.91 -10.04 -1.38
N LYS A 39 3.81 -10.56 -0.57
CA LYS A 39 3.53 -11.02 0.79
C LYS A 39 4.73 -10.75 1.66
N GLY A 40 4.50 -10.59 2.95
CA GLY A 40 5.55 -10.30 3.90
C GLY A 40 5.05 -10.37 5.33
N ARG A 41 5.77 -9.71 6.22
CA ARG A 41 5.45 -9.70 7.65
C ARG A 41 5.87 -8.37 8.26
N PHE A 42 4.99 -7.83 9.09
CA PHE A 42 5.33 -6.78 10.05
C PHE A 42 5.77 -7.39 11.37
N LYS A 43 6.71 -6.75 12.02
CA LYS A 43 7.26 -7.15 13.32
C LYS A 43 7.46 -5.94 14.22
N ASP A 44 7.76 -6.20 15.49
CA ASP A 44 8.11 -5.15 16.46
C ASP A 44 7.03 -4.08 16.60
N ALA A 45 5.75 -4.49 16.60
CA ALA A 45 4.64 -3.57 16.77
C ALA A 45 4.71 -2.92 18.17
N LYS A 46 4.68 -1.57 18.19
CA LYS A 46 4.76 -0.79 19.42
C LYS A 46 3.68 0.27 19.43
N LYS A 47 2.92 0.33 20.53
CA LYS A 47 1.91 1.36 20.73
C LYS A 47 2.56 2.68 21.12
N ASN A 48 2.19 3.74 20.41
CA ASN A 48 2.63 5.10 20.71
C ASN A 48 1.68 5.79 21.70
N ALA A 49 2.15 6.88 22.30
CA ALA A 49 1.37 7.62 23.29
C ALA A 49 0.06 8.20 22.76
N ASP A 50 -0.02 8.48 21.45
CA ASP A 50 -1.22 8.99 20.79
C ASP A 50 -2.24 7.92 20.41
N GLY A 51 -1.93 6.65 20.64
CA GLY A 51 -2.78 5.52 20.28
C GLY A 51 -2.51 4.91 18.91
N SER A 52 -1.59 5.48 18.12
CA SER A 52 -1.09 4.86 16.90
C SER A 52 -0.08 3.76 17.23
N TYR A 53 0.30 2.97 16.22
CA TYR A 53 1.31 1.93 16.35
C TYR A 53 2.43 2.16 15.34
N THR A 54 3.65 1.82 15.75
CA THR A 54 4.80 1.75 14.85
C THR A 54 5.16 0.28 14.65
N MET A 55 5.36 -0.13 13.40
CA MET A 55 5.77 -1.48 13.03
C MET A 55 6.97 -1.43 12.11
N GLN A 56 7.70 -2.54 12.03
CA GLN A 56 8.80 -2.72 11.06
C GLN A 56 8.41 -3.77 10.02
N CYS A 57 8.63 -3.45 8.76
CA CYS A 57 8.55 -4.44 7.70
C CYS A 57 9.78 -5.37 7.76
N ASP A 58 9.55 -6.68 7.79
CA ASP A 58 10.64 -7.65 7.79
C ASP A 58 11.14 -7.87 6.36
N LYS A 59 12.32 -7.32 6.05
CA LYS A 59 12.92 -7.43 4.71
C LYS A 59 13.15 -8.87 4.28
N SER A 60 13.44 -9.78 5.23
CA SER A 60 13.68 -11.17 4.92
C SER A 60 12.42 -11.95 4.56
N ALA A 61 11.26 -11.46 5.01
CA ALA A 61 9.97 -12.08 4.76
C ALA A 61 9.27 -11.54 3.49
N LEU A 62 9.69 -10.39 2.98
CA LEU A 62 9.07 -9.79 1.80
C LEU A 62 9.37 -10.60 0.55
N LYS A 63 8.32 -11.09 -0.11
CA LYS A 63 8.39 -11.84 -1.36
C LYS A 63 7.45 -11.24 -2.39
N ILE A 64 7.90 -11.23 -3.63
CA ILE A 64 7.14 -10.73 -4.78
C ILE A 64 7.02 -11.89 -5.76
N ASP A 65 5.83 -12.09 -6.32
CA ASP A 65 5.63 -13.11 -7.36
C ASP A 65 6.35 -12.68 -8.64
N GLY A 66 7.21 -13.55 -9.16
CA GLY A 66 8.05 -13.27 -10.30
C GLY A 66 9.30 -12.47 -9.95
N ASN A 67 10.00 -12.01 -10.97
CA ASN A 67 11.18 -11.17 -10.83
C ASN A 67 10.88 -9.77 -11.36
N ILE A 68 11.40 -8.75 -10.67
CA ILE A 68 11.24 -7.36 -11.11
C ILE A 68 11.80 -7.21 -12.52
N GLY A 69 10.99 -6.62 -13.40
CA GLY A 69 11.31 -6.45 -14.81
C GLY A 69 10.78 -7.55 -15.73
N ASP A 70 10.27 -8.66 -15.19
CA ASP A 70 9.61 -9.68 -15.99
C ASP A 70 8.38 -9.10 -16.70
N THR A 71 8.18 -9.53 -17.95
CA THR A 71 7.02 -9.11 -18.75
C THR A 71 6.30 -10.32 -19.31
N TYR A 72 4.97 -10.20 -19.41
CA TYR A 72 4.14 -11.20 -20.08
C TYR A 72 2.89 -10.53 -20.67
N ILE A 73 2.26 -11.20 -21.63
CA ILE A 73 1.04 -10.73 -22.28
C ILE A 73 -0.11 -11.63 -21.89
N LYS A 74 -1.20 -11.04 -21.46
CA LYS A 74 -2.42 -11.74 -21.08
C LYS A 74 -3.63 -10.90 -21.45
N ASN A 75 -4.59 -11.52 -22.15
CA ASN A 75 -5.85 -10.86 -22.55
C ASN A 75 -5.63 -9.52 -23.28
N GLY A 76 -4.59 -9.45 -24.12
CA GLY A 76 -4.30 -8.25 -24.91
C GLY A 76 -3.64 -7.11 -24.14
N SER A 77 -3.19 -7.34 -22.91
CA SER A 77 -2.43 -6.37 -22.10
C SER A 77 -1.04 -6.90 -21.79
N LYS A 78 -0.07 -6.00 -21.77
CA LYS A 78 1.30 -6.30 -21.36
C LYS A 78 1.48 -6.02 -19.87
N TYR A 79 1.88 -7.03 -19.12
CA TYR A 79 2.16 -6.92 -17.68
C TYR A 79 3.67 -6.83 -17.45
N THR A 80 4.07 -5.93 -16.56
CA THR A 80 5.46 -5.80 -16.09
C THR A 80 5.47 -5.91 -14.58
N VAL A 81 6.29 -6.82 -14.06
CA VAL A 81 6.47 -7.02 -12.62
C VAL A 81 7.36 -5.91 -12.06
N ALA A 82 6.92 -5.28 -10.99
CA ALA A 82 7.63 -4.18 -10.33
C ALA A 82 7.65 -4.36 -8.82
N ASP A 83 8.43 -3.51 -8.13
CA ASP A 83 8.37 -3.39 -6.68
C ASP A 83 6.97 -3.00 -6.21
N PRO A 84 6.52 -3.50 -5.05
CA PRO A 84 5.22 -3.12 -4.50
C PRO A 84 5.29 -1.69 -3.94
N TYR A 85 4.87 -0.71 -4.73
CA TYR A 85 4.76 0.66 -4.26
C TYR A 85 3.89 0.73 -3.00
N GLY A 86 4.34 1.54 -2.04
CA GLY A 86 3.71 1.65 -0.74
C GLY A 86 4.31 0.69 0.30
N ILE A 87 4.74 -0.50 -0.09
CA ILE A 87 5.51 -1.41 0.78
C ILE A 87 7.01 -1.15 0.66
N ALA A 88 7.51 -0.87 -0.52
CA ALA A 88 8.90 -0.46 -0.71
C ALA A 88 9.04 1.05 -0.47
N PRO A 89 10.04 1.49 0.31
CA PRO A 89 11.01 0.68 1.06
C PRO A 89 10.38 -0.06 2.24
N CYS A 90 10.79 -1.31 2.45
CA CYS A 90 10.34 -2.16 3.56
C CYS A 90 11.08 -1.76 4.85
N GLY A 91 10.52 -0.81 5.55
CA GLY A 91 11.11 -0.25 6.77
C GLY A 91 10.05 0.05 7.82
N ALA A 92 10.04 1.25 8.36
CA ALA A 92 9.08 1.66 9.38
C ALA A 92 7.71 2.00 8.79
N PHE A 93 6.66 1.52 9.44
CA PHE A 93 5.26 1.81 9.12
C PHE A 93 4.55 2.35 10.33
N THR A 94 3.61 3.26 10.12
CA THR A 94 2.72 3.77 11.16
C THR A 94 1.31 3.27 10.88
N VAL A 95 0.64 2.78 11.92
CA VAL A 95 -0.75 2.32 11.85
C VAL A 95 -1.61 3.20 12.72
N TYR A 96 -2.64 3.77 12.11
CA TYR A 96 -3.71 4.46 12.82
C TYR A 96 -4.90 3.48 12.91
N PRO A 97 -5.18 2.93 14.10
CA PRO A 97 -6.19 1.87 14.22
C PRO A 97 -7.61 2.41 14.04
N ALA A 98 -8.56 1.49 13.82
CA ALA A 98 -9.97 1.83 13.89
C ALA A 98 -10.29 2.47 15.26
N GLY A 99 -11.09 3.53 15.26
CA GLY A 99 -11.39 4.30 16.47
C GLY A 99 -10.40 5.43 16.77
N TYR A 100 -9.31 5.55 16.00
CA TYR A 100 -8.37 6.67 16.14
C TYR A 100 -9.06 7.99 15.84
N ASP A 101 -8.77 9.02 16.66
CA ASP A 101 -9.34 10.37 16.48
C ASP A 101 -8.73 11.02 15.24
N SER A 102 -9.57 11.20 14.21
CA SER A 102 -9.13 11.75 12.93
C SER A 102 -8.62 13.18 13.01
N SER A 103 -9.02 13.94 14.04
CA SER A 103 -8.52 15.31 14.24
C SER A 103 -7.02 15.37 14.55
N GLN A 104 -6.43 14.24 14.97
CA GLN A 104 -5.00 14.13 15.25
C GLN A 104 -4.17 13.73 14.01
N LEU A 105 -4.83 13.41 12.90
CA LEU A 105 -4.14 13.07 11.64
C LEU A 105 -3.54 14.32 10.99
N SER A 106 -2.41 14.16 10.31
CA SER A 106 -1.81 15.23 9.52
C SER A 106 -2.70 15.59 8.33
N GLU A 107 -2.56 16.82 7.83
CA GLU A 107 -3.29 17.27 6.64
C GLU A 107 -3.01 16.39 5.42
N ALA A 108 -1.78 15.90 5.29
CA ALA A 108 -1.40 15.01 4.19
C ALA A 108 -2.18 13.69 4.26
N ILE A 109 -2.27 13.08 5.46
CA ILE A 109 -3.02 11.82 5.65
C ILE A 109 -4.51 12.05 5.38
N VAL A 110 -5.08 13.13 5.89
CA VAL A 110 -6.48 13.48 5.62
C VAL A 110 -6.70 13.68 4.12
N GLY A 111 -5.81 14.39 3.44
CA GLY A 111 -5.90 14.62 2.01
C GLY A 111 -5.91 13.33 1.19
N TRP A 112 -4.98 12.42 1.47
CA TRP A 112 -4.90 11.14 0.75
C TRP A 112 -6.04 10.18 1.09
N SER A 113 -6.57 10.24 2.32
CA SER A 113 -7.69 9.38 2.74
C SER A 113 -9.02 9.71 2.05
N HIS A 114 -9.13 10.85 1.38
CA HIS A 114 -10.31 11.15 0.54
C HIS A 114 -10.52 10.13 -0.59
N ALA A 115 -9.51 9.33 -0.92
CA ALA A 115 -9.70 8.20 -1.84
C ALA A 115 -10.66 7.14 -1.27
N TRP A 116 -10.82 7.09 0.06
CA TRP A 116 -11.65 6.10 0.77
C TRP A 116 -12.84 6.70 1.50
N TYR A 117 -12.78 7.99 1.80
CA TYR A 117 -13.83 8.71 2.52
C TYR A 117 -14.21 9.97 1.76
N ASP A 118 -15.48 10.12 1.45
CA ASP A 118 -16.00 11.39 0.92
C ASP A 118 -15.90 12.49 1.97
N SER A 119 -16.06 12.10 3.24
CA SER A 119 -15.91 12.97 4.41
C SER A 119 -15.23 12.16 5.53
N MET A 120 -14.17 12.74 6.11
CA MET A 120 -13.43 12.08 7.19
C MET A 120 -14.33 11.93 8.42
N PRO A 121 -14.58 10.70 8.91
CA PRO A 121 -15.32 10.52 10.16
C PRO A 121 -14.51 11.02 11.35
N ALA A 122 -15.18 11.38 12.46
CA ALA A 122 -14.52 11.83 13.68
C ALA A 122 -13.56 10.78 14.24
N LYS A 123 -13.91 9.51 14.07
CA LYS A 123 -13.06 8.36 14.41
C LYS A 123 -12.94 7.44 13.20
N LEU A 124 -11.74 6.91 12.97
CA LEU A 124 -11.52 6.02 11.83
C LEU A 124 -12.39 4.77 11.96
N GLU A 125 -13.06 4.41 10.88
CA GLU A 125 -13.87 3.18 10.79
C GLU A 125 -12.98 1.97 10.49
N THR A 126 -11.92 2.19 9.72
CA THR A 126 -10.93 1.18 9.33
C THR A 126 -9.53 1.70 9.59
N PRO A 127 -8.55 0.82 9.86
CA PRO A 127 -7.17 1.25 10.05
C PRO A 127 -6.58 1.89 8.80
N ILE A 128 -5.69 2.86 9.00
CA ILE A 128 -4.85 3.44 7.95
C ILE A 128 -3.41 3.03 8.24
N ILE A 129 -2.73 2.46 7.24
CA ILE A 129 -1.34 2.05 7.32
C ILE A 129 -0.52 2.94 6.39
N VAL A 130 0.51 3.56 6.92
CA VAL A 130 1.36 4.51 6.20
C VAL A 130 2.81 4.03 6.25
N ASN A 131 3.46 3.98 5.08
CA ASN A 131 4.90 3.78 5.01
C ASN A 131 5.60 5.06 5.48
N ALA A 132 6.18 5.03 6.67
CA ALA A 132 6.81 6.19 7.29
C ALA A 132 8.12 6.61 6.61
N GLU A 133 8.70 5.74 5.78
CA GLU A 133 9.96 6.01 5.07
C GLU A 133 9.72 6.54 3.65
N ASP A 134 8.49 6.55 3.16
CA ASP A 134 8.17 7.20 1.89
C ASP A 134 8.03 8.70 2.11
N THR A 135 9.03 9.44 1.63
CA THR A 135 9.14 10.88 1.83
C THR A 135 8.71 11.71 0.62
N ASN A 136 8.17 11.09 -0.42
CA ASN A 136 7.70 11.79 -1.62
C ASN A 136 6.38 12.54 -1.39
N LEU A 137 6.44 13.56 -0.54
CA LEU A 137 5.28 14.37 -0.18
C LEU A 137 4.70 15.08 -1.41
N GLY A 138 3.42 14.82 -1.71
CA GLY A 138 2.69 15.48 -2.78
C GLY A 138 2.86 14.89 -4.17
N SER A 139 3.56 13.75 -4.34
CA SER A 139 3.65 13.01 -5.60
C SER A 139 2.59 11.91 -5.67
N GLU A 140 2.31 11.41 -6.90
CA GLU A 140 1.41 10.26 -7.09
C GLU A 140 1.90 9.02 -6.34
N SER A 141 3.22 8.83 -6.23
CA SER A 141 3.81 7.71 -5.51
C SER A 141 3.51 7.74 -4.01
N GLN A 142 3.29 8.91 -3.42
CA GLN A 142 2.91 9.00 -2.01
C GLN A 142 1.50 8.48 -1.75
N GLN A 143 0.59 8.60 -2.71
CA GLN A 143 -0.74 8.03 -2.59
C GLN A 143 -0.67 6.51 -2.40
N ASP A 144 0.29 5.85 -3.01
CA ASP A 144 0.49 4.41 -2.91
C ASP A 144 1.12 3.99 -1.57
N ALA A 145 1.65 4.93 -0.79
CA ALA A 145 2.16 4.67 0.55
C ALA A 145 1.06 4.49 1.60
N PHE A 146 -0.20 4.76 1.25
CA PHE A 146 -1.33 4.65 2.15
C PHE A 146 -2.13 3.39 1.84
N PHE A 147 -2.34 2.57 2.86
CA PHE A 147 -3.15 1.35 2.77
C PHE A 147 -4.33 1.43 3.69
N GLN A 148 -5.48 0.99 3.20
CA GLN A 148 -6.63 0.72 4.03
C GLN A 148 -6.73 -0.80 4.21
N SER A 149 -6.58 -1.28 5.43
CA SER A 149 -6.74 -2.70 5.76
C SER A 149 -8.11 -2.95 6.37
N LYS A 150 -8.81 -3.98 5.87
CA LYS A 150 -10.08 -4.44 6.44
C LYS A 150 -9.87 -5.36 7.64
N TYR A 151 -8.67 -5.92 7.79
CA TYR A 151 -8.38 -7.02 8.70
C TYR A 151 -7.10 -6.77 9.51
N LEU A 152 -6.92 -5.58 10.03
CA LEU A 152 -5.86 -5.32 10.99
C LEU A 152 -6.42 -5.64 12.39
N GLU A 153 -5.92 -6.71 12.96
CA GLU A 153 -6.22 -7.12 14.32
C GLU A 153 -5.09 -6.78 15.28
#